data_f4212080ed3dcf596f8ed8eae65cdfb3
#
_entry.id   f4212080ed3dcf596f8ed8eae65cdfb3
#
_cell.length_a   1.000
_cell.length_b   1.000
_cell.length_c   1.000
_cell.angle_alpha   90.00
_cell.angle_beta   90.00
_cell.angle_gamma   90.00
#
_symmetry.space_group_name_H-M   'P 1'
#
loop_
_entity.id
_entity.type
_entity.pdbx_description
1 polymer ?
#
loop_
_entity_poly.entity_id
_entity_poly.type
_entity_poly.pdbx_seq_one_letter_code
_entity_poly.pdbx_strand_id
1 'polypeptide(L)'
;MFKFSKTVEYALISVNHINKCDSDTPVSVRQISDFHNIPYDLLAKILQKMSKAQILISIKGPKGGYKIKSKCKDLTLIDFIEIIEGPFGIAGCFVDIDCDQSANCNIINPLEKINSKIYQVFSDIKLNQLT
;
A
#
# COMPACT_ATOMS: atom_id res chain seq x y z
N MET A 1 3.06 -18.50 -1.67
CA MET A 1 2.98 -17.91 -3.00
C MET A 1 3.01 -16.41 -2.95
N PHE A 2 3.65 -15.82 -3.94
CA PHE A 2 3.70 -14.36 -4.03
C PHE A 2 2.36 -13.78 -4.44
N LYS A 3 1.78 -13.00 -3.57
CA LYS A 3 0.59 -12.21 -3.85
C LYS A 3 0.57 -11.01 -2.91
N PHE A 4 -0.05 -9.94 -3.34
CA PHE A 4 -0.30 -8.83 -2.43
C PHE A 4 -1.29 -9.26 -1.36
N SER A 5 -1.12 -8.75 -0.15
CA SER A 5 -2.13 -8.92 0.89
C SER A 5 -3.42 -8.20 0.49
N LYS A 6 -4.54 -8.61 1.08
CA LYS A 6 -5.82 -7.91 0.86
C LYS A 6 -5.72 -6.44 1.27
N THR A 7 -4.93 -6.13 2.28
CA THR A 7 -4.74 -4.75 2.73
C THR A 7 -4.11 -3.89 1.62
N VAL A 8 -3.07 -4.40 0.96
CA VAL A 8 -2.43 -3.69 -0.17
C VAL A 8 -3.40 -3.58 -1.34
N GLU A 9 -4.11 -4.66 -1.68
CA GLU A 9 -5.10 -4.64 -2.76
C GLU A 9 -6.17 -3.58 -2.51
N TYR A 10 -6.75 -3.54 -1.32
CA TYR A 10 -7.79 -2.58 -0.96
C TYR A 10 -7.26 -1.14 -0.94
N ALA A 11 -6.01 -0.96 -0.52
CA ALA A 11 -5.38 0.35 -0.57
C ALA A 11 -5.21 0.84 -2.02
N LEU A 12 -4.76 -0.03 -2.92
CA LEU A 12 -4.64 0.31 -4.35
C LEU A 12 -6.00 0.59 -5.00
N ILE A 13 -7.01 -0.22 -4.69
CA ILE A 13 -8.37 -0.01 -5.16
C ILE A 13 -8.88 1.37 -4.72
N SER A 14 -8.62 1.72 -3.47
CA SER A 14 -9.06 3.01 -2.91
C SER A 14 -8.39 4.19 -3.58
N VAL A 15 -7.09 4.13 -3.79
CA VAL A 15 -6.33 5.18 -4.49
C VAL A 15 -6.86 5.36 -5.91
N ASN A 16 -7.07 4.25 -6.63
CA ASN A 16 -7.61 4.30 -7.98
C ASN A 16 -9.02 4.89 -8.02
N HIS A 17 -9.87 4.48 -7.07
CA HIS A 17 -11.24 5.00 -6.99
C HIS A 17 -11.24 6.51 -6.75
N ILE A 18 -10.47 6.97 -5.78
CA ILE A 18 -10.38 8.40 -5.45
C ILE A 18 -9.80 9.19 -6.62
N ASN A 19 -8.79 8.64 -7.28
CA ASN A 19 -8.13 9.32 -8.40
C ASN A 19 -9.04 9.50 -9.61
N LYS A 20 -10.01 8.61 -9.80
CA LYS A 20 -10.99 8.70 -10.89
C LYS A 20 -12.14 9.63 -10.59
N CYS A 21 -12.30 10.03 -9.34
CA CYS A 21 -13.34 10.98 -8.93
C CYS A 21 -12.86 12.41 -9.17
N ASP A 22 -13.82 13.33 -9.16
CA ASP A 22 -13.52 14.76 -9.26
C ASP A 22 -12.57 15.18 -8.12
N SER A 23 -11.47 15.84 -8.47
CA SER A 23 -10.45 16.26 -7.50
C SER A 23 -10.98 17.21 -6.43
N ASP A 24 -12.09 17.89 -6.68
CA ASP A 24 -12.66 18.83 -5.74
C ASP A 24 -13.66 18.19 -4.76
N THR A 25 -14.06 16.94 -5.02
CA THR A 25 -15.06 16.25 -4.19
C THR A 25 -14.40 15.16 -3.37
N PRO A 26 -14.44 15.23 -2.02
CA PRO A 26 -13.93 14.14 -1.18
C PRO A 26 -14.74 12.87 -1.38
N VAL A 27 -14.06 11.73 -1.28
CA VAL A 27 -14.69 10.41 -1.38
C VAL A 27 -14.74 9.78 0.00
N SER A 28 -15.94 9.39 0.44
CA SER A 28 -16.13 8.78 1.76
C SER A 28 -15.72 7.30 1.76
N VAL A 29 -15.42 6.79 2.95
CA VAL A 29 -15.15 5.36 3.15
C VAL A 29 -16.34 4.53 2.66
N ARG A 30 -17.57 4.98 2.98
CA ARG A 30 -18.78 4.26 2.61
C ARG A 30 -18.96 4.15 1.10
N GLN A 31 -18.65 5.20 0.36
CA GLN A 31 -18.73 5.15 -1.10
C GLN A 31 -17.83 4.07 -1.69
N ILE A 32 -16.60 3.97 -1.21
CA ILE A 32 -15.64 2.96 -1.68
C ILE A 32 -16.07 1.57 -1.21
N SER A 33 -16.43 1.45 0.07
CA SER A 33 -16.87 0.20 0.68
C SER A 33 -18.07 -0.40 -0.06
N ASP A 34 -19.08 0.41 -0.33
CA ASP A 34 -20.30 -0.05 -1.01
C ASP A 34 -20.03 -0.38 -2.48
N PHE A 35 -19.24 0.44 -3.16
CA PHE A 35 -18.96 0.23 -4.59
C PHE A 35 -18.15 -1.05 -4.84
N HIS A 36 -17.12 -1.27 -4.02
CA HIS A 36 -16.19 -2.39 -4.21
C HIS A 36 -16.48 -3.59 -3.32
N ASN A 37 -17.52 -3.51 -2.50
CA ASN A 37 -17.89 -4.57 -1.56
C ASN A 37 -16.73 -4.94 -0.63
N ILE A 38 -16.11 -3.94 -0.04
CA ILE A 38 -15.01 -4.09 0.92
C ILE A 38 -15.56 -3.86 2.33
N PRO A 39 -15.16 -4.68 3.35
CA PRO A 39 -15.61 -4.44 4.71
C PRO A 39 -15.28 -3.02 5.19
N TYR A 40 -16.30 -2.31 5.68
CA TYR A 40 -16.19 -0.90 6.05
C TYR A 40 -15.10 -0.62 7.09
N ASP A 41 -15.09 -1.41 8.18
CA ASP A 41 -14.16 -1.16 9.29
C ASP A 41 -12.71 -1.38 8.87
N LEU A 42 -12.46 -2.40 8.07
CA LEU A 42 -11.13 -2.66 7.50
C LEU A 42 -10.69 -1.52 6.58
N LEU A 43 -11.58 -1.11 5.69
CA LEU A 43 -11.30 -0.04 4.74
C LEU A 43 -11.04 1.29 5.47
N ALA A 44 -11.83 1.59 6.50
CA ALA A 44 -11.64 2.80 7.30
C ALA A 44 -10.23 2.86 7.92
N LYS A 45 -9.75 1.75 8.44
CA LYS A 45 -8.38 1.66 9.00
C LYS A 45 -7.31 1.87 7.94
N ILE A 46 -7.51 1.30 6.75
CA ILE A 46 -6.57 1.45 5.63
C ILE A 46 -6.49 2.91 5.19
N LEU A 47 -7.64 3.56 5.03
CA LEU A 47 -7.68 4.98 4.62
C LEU A 47 -7.09 5.90 5.69
N GLN A 48 -7.31 5.61 6.97
CA GLN A 48 -6.69 6.35 8.05
C GLN A 48 -5.17 6.21 8.03
N LYS A 49 -4.67 5.01 7.77
CA LYS A 49 -3.23 4.75 7.66
C LYS A 49 -2.61 5.53 6.52
N MET A 50 -3.27 5.55 5.37
CA MET A 50 -2.82 6.34 4.22
C MET A 50 -2.87 7.84 4.47
N SER A 51 -3.86 8.31 5.23
CA SER A 51 -3.96 9.71 5.63
C SER A 51 -2.81 10.11 6.56
N LYS A 52 -2.49 9.27 7.55
CA LYS A 52 -1.35 9.50 8.44
C LYS A 52 -0.02 9.53 7.69
N ALA A 53 0.11 8.73 6.66
CA ALA A 53 1.30 8.69 5.80
C ALA A 53 1.30 9.82 4.75
N GLN A 54 0.29 10.67 4.76
CA GLN A 54 0.15 11.81 3.84
C GLN A 54 -0.02 11.41 2.36
N ILE A 55 -0.50 10.22 2.10
CA ILE A 55 -0.95 9.80 0.76
C ILE A 55 -2.32 10.43 0.47
N LEU A 56 -3.19 10.45 1.48
CA LEU A 56 -4.52 11.02 1.40
C LEU A 56 -4.63 12.22 2.31
N ILE A 57 -5.56 13.11 1.98
CA ILE A 57 -5.97 14.23 2.81
C ILE A 57 -7.37 13.92 3.32
N SER A 58 -7.55 13.98 4.64
CA SER A 58 -8.85 13.79 5.28
C SER A 58 -9.61 15.12 5.34
N ILE A 59 -10.84 15.12 4.89
CA ILE A 59 -11.75 16.27 4.95
C ILE A 59 -12.89 15.93 5.91
N LYS A 60 -13.04 16.72 6.96
CA LYS A 60 -14.07 16.51 7.98
C LYS A 60 -15.43 17.10 7.52
N GLY A 61 -16.49 16.62 8.14
CA GLY A 61 -17.86 17.14 7.95
C GLY A 61 -18.77 16.15 7.24
N PRO A 62 -20.08 16.50 7.10
CA PRO A 62 -21.07 15.59 6.50
C PRO A 62 -20.81 15.30 5.01
N LYS A 63 -20.12 16.18 4.32
CA LYS A 63 -19.68 15.97 2.93
C LYS A 63 -18.16 15.68 2.87
N GLY A 64 -17.60 15.22 3.97
CA GLY A 64 -16.19 14.90 4.07
C GLY A 64 -15.83 13.57 3.45
N GLY A 65 -14.57 13.23 3.57
CA GLY A 65 -14.00 12.02 3.02
C GLY A 65 -12.51 12.19 2.79
N TYR A 66 -12.01 11.57 1.73
CA TYR A 66 -10.59 11.58 1.41
C TYR A 66 -10.33 12.08 0.01
N LYS A 67 -9.23 12.79 -0.14
CA LYS A 67 -8.69 13.22 -1.43
C LYS A 67 -7.25 12.74 -1.55
N ILE A 68 -6.78 12.56 -2.78
CA ILE A 68 -5.38 12.22 -3.01
C ILE A 68 -4.53 13.48 -2.88
N LYS A 69 -3.43 13.36 -2.14
CA LYS A 69 -2.42 14.41 -2.08
C LYS A 69 -1.60 14.39 -3.36
N SER A 70 -1.41 15.54 -4.00
CA SER A 70 -0.76 15.64 -5.30
C SER A 70 0.64 15.02 -5.35
N LYS A 71 1.38 15.09 -4.25
CA LYS A 71 2.73 14.54 -4.15
C LYS A 71 2.78 13.00 -4.18
N CYS A 72 1.67 12.32 -3.87
CA CYS A 72 1.68 10.86 -3.80
C CYS A 72 1.72 10.20 -5.19
N LYS A 73 1.46 10.95 -6.26
CA LYS A 73 1.53 10.41 -7.62
C LYS A 73 2.96 9.99 -8.00
N ASP A 74 3.97 10.61 -7.37
CA ASP A 74 5.37 10.27 -7.60
C ASP A 74 5.88 9.18 -6.66
N LEU A 75 5.04 8.69 -5.74
CA LEU A 75 5.38 7.63 -4.83
C LEU A 75 5.63 6.33 -5.61
N THR A 76 6.69 5.60 -5.26
CA THR A 76 6.95 4.31 -5.87
C THR A 76 6.04 3.23 -5.30
N LEU A 77 5.84 2.15 -6.05
CA LEU A 77 5.04 1.02 -5.57
C LEU A 77 5.66 0.41 -4.30
N ILE A 78 6.99 0.34 -4.22
CA ILE A 78 7.65 -0.19 -3.03
C ILE A 78 7.40 0.69 -1.80
N ASP A 79 7.47 2.01 -1.94
CA ASP A 79 7.17 2.94 -0.84
C ASP A 79 5.74 2.78 -0.37
N PHE A 80 4.81 2.63 -1.30
CA PHE A 80 3.39 2.41 -1.00
C PHE A 80 3.18 1.11 -0.21
N ILE A 81 3.78 0.01 -0.67
CA ILE A 81 3.68 -1.28 0.00
C ILE A 81 4.27 -1.19 1.41
N GLU A 82 5.44 -0.56 1.57
CA GLU A 82 6.09 -0.43 2.87
C GLU A 82 5.29 0.44 3.85
N ILE A 83 4.60 1.45 3.35
CA ILE A 83 3.69 2.25 4.18
C ILE A 83 2.52 1.40 4.69
N ILE A 84 1.98 0.54 3.86
CA ILE A 84 0.80 -0.26 4.19
C ILE A 84 1.17 -1.48 5.06
N GLU A 85 2.23 -2.20 4.70
CA GLU A 85 2.57 -3.49 5.31
C GLU A 85 3.82 -3.45 6.19
N GLY A 86 4.62 -2.39 6.11
CA GLY A 86 5.93 -2.35 6.75
C GLY A 86 7.05 -2.78 5.81
N PRO A 87 8.27 -2.98 6.34
CA PRO A 87 9.44 -3.26 5.52
C PRO A 87 9.23 -4.43 4.57
N PHE A 88 9.64 -4.25 3.32
CA PHE A 88 9.53 -5.29 2.30
C PHE A 88 10.63 -6.34 2.46
N GLY A 89 10.24 -7.62 2.37
CA GLY A 89 11.17 -8.73 2.35
C GLY A 89 10.48 -10.00 1.92
N ILE A 90 11.13 -10.81 1.09
CA ILE A 90 10.56 -12.08 0.62
C ILE A 90 10.68 -13.20 1.64
N ALA A 91 11.45 -12.97 2.70
CA ALA A 91 11.61 -13.91 3.82
C ALA A 91 11.71 -13.13 5.12
N GLY A 92 11.38 -13.78 6.22
CA GLY A 92 11.36 -13.15 7.54
C GLY A 92 12.68 -12.50 7.93
N CYS A 93 13.81 -13.07 7.54
CA CYS A 93 15.14 -12.53 7.87
C CYS A 93 15.41 -11.15 7.24
N PHE A 94 14.67 -10.75 6.22
CA PHE A 94 14.80 -9.42 5.62
C PHE A 94 13.90 -8.37 6.29
N VAL A 95 13.07 -8.79 7.24
CA VAL A 95 12.12 -7.90 7.95
C VAL A 95 12.24 -8.05 9.47
N ASP A 96 13.44 -8.35 9.95
CA ASP A 96 13.80 -8.47 11.38
C ASP A 96 13.02 -9.57 12.14
N ILE A 97 12.68 -10.66 11.46
CA ILE A 97 12.11 -11.84 12.10
C ILE A 97 13.23 -12.85 12.31
N ASP A 98 13.38 -13.30 13.57
CA ASP A 98 14.36 -14.34 13.91
C ASP A 98 14.05 -15.62 13.14
N CYS A 99 15.11 -16.26 12.63
CA CYS A 99 14.99 -17.47 11.85
C CYS A 99 15.81 -18.59 12.50
N ASP A 100 15.18 -19.74 12.72
CA ASP A 100 15.85 -20.92 13.30
C ASP A 100 16.99 -21.45 12.42
N GLN A 101 16.96 -21.13 11.13
CA GLN A 101 17.95 -21.58 10.16
C GLN A 101 19.14 -20.62 10.00
N SER A 102 19.14 -19.48 10.71
CA SER A 102 20.12 -18.39 10.48
C SER A 102 21.58 -18.83 10.60
N ALA A 103 21.88 -19.76 11.53
CA ALA A 103 23.26 -20.22 11.75
C ALA A 103 23.80 -21.04 10.59
N ASN A 104 22.95 -21.74 9.84
CA ASN A 104 23.37 -22.67 8.79
C ASN A 104 22.61 -22.46 7.48
N CYS A 105 22.09 -21.25 7.27
CA CYS A 105 21.28 -20.96 6.08
C CYS A 105 22.14 -21.00 4.81
N ASN A 106 21.78 -21.88 3.88
CA ASN A 106 22.48 -22.02 2.60
C ASN A 106 21.77 -21.33 1.44
N ILE A 107 20.66 -20.62 1.71
CA ILE A 107 19.89 -19.92 0.68
C ILE A 107 19.87 -18.40 0.88
N ILE A 108 20.55 -17.87 1.90
CA ILE A 108 20.53 -16.43 2.17
C ILE A 108 21.06 -15.62 0.98
N ASN A 109 22.15 -16.05 0.36
CA ASN A 109 22.72 -15.31 -0.77
C ASN A 109 21.81 -15.30 -2.00
N PRO A 110 21.28 -16.45 -2.47
CA PRO A 110 20.30 -16.41 -3.57
C PRO A 110 19.02 -15.63 -3.20
N LEU A 111 18.56 -15.72 -1.94
CA LEU A 111 17.39 -14.96 -1.51
C LEU A 111 17.65 -13.44 -1.51
N GLU A 112 18.82 -12.99 -1.10
CA GLU A 112 19.20 -11.58 -1.16
C GLU A 112 19.15 -11.04 -2.59
N LYS A 113 19.64 -11.83 -3.54
CA LYS A 113 19.61 -11.46 -4.96
C LYS A 113 18.18 -11.34 -5.48
N ILE A 114 17.32 -12.29 -5.14
CA ILE A 114 15.91 -12.28 -5.54
C ILE A 114 15.19 -11.10 -4.88
N ASN A 115 15.41 -10.91 -3.59
CA ASN A 115 14.80 -9.82 -2.84
C ASN A 115 15.17 -8.46 -3.46
N SER A 116 16.43 -8.26 -3.78
CA SER A 116 16.91 -7.01 -4.39
C SER A 116 16.31 -6.78 -5.77
N LYS A 117 16.16 -7.82 -6.58
CA LYS A 117 15.55 -7.71 -7.91
C LYS A 117 14.06 -7.36 -7.84
N ILE A 118 13.32 -7.99 -6.93
CA ILE A 118 11.91 -7.69 -6.73
C ILE A 118 11.74 -6.27 -6.19
N TYR A 119 12.56 -5.88 -5.22
CA TYR A 119 12.58 -4.53 -4.67
C TYR A 119 12.81 -3.50 -5.79
N GLN A 120 13.78 -3.76 -6.67
CA GLN A 120 14.09 -2.86 -7.78
C GLN A 120 12.91 -2.72 -8.75
N VAL A 121 12.26 -3.83 -9.11
CA VAL A 121 11.07 -3.77 -9.99
C VAL A 121 10.00 -2.88 -9.38
N PHE A 122 9.71 -3.06 -8.09
CA PHE A 122 8.69 -2.25 -7.40
C PHE A 122 9.12 -0.79 -7.22
N SER A 123 10.43 -0.54 -7.12
CA SER A 123 10.97 0.83 -7.04
C SER A 123 10.89 1.58 -8.37
N ASP A 124 10.90 0.85 -9.49
CA ASP A 124 10.82 1.43 -10.82
C ASP A 124 9.38 1.77 -11.25
N ILE A 125 8.39 1.26 -10.52
CA ILE A 125 6.97 1.51 -10.80
C ILE A 125 6.48 2.62 -9.90
N LYS A 126 5.89 3.66 -10.49
CA LYS A 126 5.28 4.74 -9.73
C LYS A 126 3.78 4.52 -9.60
N LEU A 127 3.20 5.01 -8.52
CA LEU A 127 1.77 4.83 -8.22
C LEU A 127 0.88 5.37 -9.35
N ASN A 128 1.28 6.48 -9.97
CA ASN A 128 0.53 7.08 -11.08
C ASN A 128 0.47 6.18 -12.34
N GLN A 129 1.36 5.21 -12.46
CA GLN A 129 1.36 4.25 -13.59
C GLN A 129 0.32 3.14 -13.39
N LEU A 130 -0.23 3.00 -12.19
CA LEU A 130 -1.22 2.00 -11.84
C LEU A 130 -2.66 2.53 -11.86
N THR A 131 -2.82 3.81 -12.11
CA THR A 131 -4.13 4.46 -12.08
C THR A 131 -4.62 4.87 -13.46
#